data_52262e034be88badae56a75fb5ac96cc
#
_entry.id   52262e034be88badae56a75fb5ac96cc
#
_cell.length_a   1.000
_cell.length_b   1.000
_cell.length_c   1.000
_cell.angle_alpha   90.00
_cell.angle_beta   90.00
_cell.angle_gamma   90.00
#
_symmetry.space_group_name_H-M   'P 1'
#
loop_
_entity.id
_entity.type
_entity.pdbx_description
1 polymer ?
#
loop_
_entity_poly.entity_id
_entity_poly.type
_entity_poly.pdbx_seq_one_letter_code
_entity_poly.pdbx_strand_id
1 'polypeptide(L)'
;PMPERKRRSAWRGWVAAAAVFFLVILGGGLYATQVPGGVATLDANPSIELTVNKLGRVLSARACNSDAQLVLDGLELRNQSLQTAADAIVANMQADGYVSADANSILVTVEAGKGDARLCGRLADAVESAQTDCGMESAVLAQVLEDDPALEAYASAVGVSAGKAMLIRQISAQVQDLTGSELVGLPINDLD
;
A
#
# COMPACT_ATOMS: atom_id res chain seq x y z
N PRO A 1 -28.20 57.26 36.47
CA PRO A 1 -28.32 55.89 36.02
C PRO A 1 -27.11 55.52 35.16
N MET A 2 -26.27 54.63 35.69
CA MET A 2 -25.13 54.09 34.90
C MET A 2 -25.64 53.02 33.93
N PRO A 3 -25.14 52.99 32.68
CA PRO A 3 -25.53 51.95 31.72
C PRO A 3 -24.87 50.64 32.08
N GLU A 4 -25.66 49.58 32.31
CA GLU A 4 -25.19 48.24 32.47
C GLU A 4 -24.48 47.79 31.19
N ARG A 5 -23.16 47.62 31.26
CA ARG A 5 -22.33 47.11 30.18
C ARG A 5 -22.71 45.64 29.87
N LYS A 6 -23.28 45.39 28.73
CA LYS A 6 -23.63 44.07 28.21
C LYS A 6 -22.38 43.17 28.11
N ARG A 7 -22.07 42.42 29.13
CA ARG A 7 -21.01 41.37 29.16
C ARG A 7 -21.34 40.13 28.33
N ARG A 8 -22.54 40.09 27.71
CA ARG A 8 -23.03 38.90 26.97
C ARG A 8 -22.49 38.76 25.53
N SER A 9 -21.82 39.76 24.96
CA SER A 9 -21.34 39.71 23.59
C SER A 9 -20.02 38.96 23.42
N ALA A 10 -19.09 39.06 24.36
CA ALA A 10 -17.77 38.46 24.26
C ALA A 10 -17.83 36.91 24.31
N TRP A 11 -18.65 36.35 25.24
CA TRP A 11 -18.76 34.89 25.36
C TRP A 11 -19.35 34.21 24.13
N ARG A 12 -20.32 34.84 23.50
CA ARG A 12 -20.88 34.32 22.24
C ARG A 12 -19.83 34.28 21.12
N GLY A 13 -18.90 35.24 21.09
CA GLY A 13 -17.75 35.22 20.16
C GLY A 13 -16.79 34.06 20.42
N TRP A 14 -16.48 33.81 21.71
CA TRP A 14 -15.62 32.68 22.06
C TRP A 14 -16.26 31.33 21.77
N VAL A 15 -17.54 31.16 21.99
CA VAL A 15 -18.29 29.94 21.66
C VAL A 15 -18.34 29.72 20.15
N ALA A 16 -18.56 30.78 19.36
CA ALA A 16 -18.52 30.70 17.91
C ALA A 16 -17.12 30.34 17.40
N ALA A 17 -16.05 30.94 17.93
CA ALA A 17 -14.67 30.62 17.59
C ALA A 17 -14.31 29.17 17.94
N ALA A 18 -14.74 28.69 19.13
CA ALA A 18 -14.55 27.27 19.51
C ALA A 18 -15.30 26.32 18.56
N ALA A 19 -16.54 26.64 18.20
CA ALA A 19 -17.32 25.81 17.27
C ALA A 19 -16.64 25.72 15.88
N VAL A 20 -16.15 26.83 15.34
CA VAL A 20 -15.39 26.84 14.07
C VAL A 20 -14.12 26.03 14.19
N PHE A 21 -13.37 26.18 15.30
CA PHE A 21 -12.16 25.41 15.56
C PHE A 21 -12.44 23.90 15.62
N PHE A 22 -13.50 23.47 16.30
CA PHE A 22 -13.94 22.09 16.32
C PHE A 22 -14.36 21.59 14.95
N LEU A 23 -15.08 22.39 14.15
CA LEU A 23 -15.47 22.01 12.79
C LEU A 23 -14.26 21.84 11.86
N VAL A 24 -13.25 22.70 12.01
CA VAL A 24 -11.99 22.58 11.24
C VAL A 24 -11.21 21.33 11.63
N ILE A 25 -11.09 21.03 12.93
CA ILE A 25 -10.39 19.84 13.40
C ILE A 25 -11.14 18.56 12.98
N LEU A 26 -12.45 18.51 13.21
CA LEU A 26 -13.26 17.35 12.83
C LEU A 26 -13.32 17.19 11.32
N GLY A 27 -13.54 18.25 10.56
CA GLY A 27 -13.58 18.23 9.11
C GLY A 27 -12.21 17.87 8.49
N GLY A 28 -11.13 18.47 9.01
CA GLY A 28 -9.76 18.16 8.58
C GLY A 28 -9.33 16.73 8.94
N GLY A 29 -9.72 16.26 10.14
CA GLY A 29 -9.48 14.88 10.56
C GLY A 29 -10.22 13.87 9.67
N LEU A 30 -11.52 14.06 9.44
CA LEU A 30 -12.32 13.22 8.56
C LEU A 30 -11.78 13.24 7.12
N TYR A 31 -11.38 14.41 6.61
CA TYR A 31 -10.76 14.53 5.30
C TYR A 31 -9.47 13.71 5.21
N ALA A 32 -8.57 13.82 6.19
CA ALA A 32 -7.30 13.08 6.20
C ALA A 32 -7.49 11.56 6.24
N THR A 33 -8.60 11.06 6.81
CA THR A 33 -8.90 9.63 6.88
C THR A 33 -9.47 9.07 5.57
N GLN A 34 -10.02 9.90 4.69
CA GLN A 34 -10.71 9.47 3.47
C GLN A 34 -9.92 9.76 2.18
N VAL A 35 -8.97 10.68 2.24
CA VAL A 35 -8.19 11.06 1.06
C VAL A 35 -7.01 10.11 0.88
N PRO A 36 -6.84 9.53 -0.33
CA PRO A 36 -5.67 8.72 -0.64
C PRO A 36 -4.38 9.50 -0.39
N GLY A 37 -3.46 8.87 0.30
CA GLY A 37 -2.10 9.36 0.57
C GLY A 37 -1.05 8.62 -0.25
N GLY A 38 -1.42 7.45 -0.81
CA GLY A 38 -0.56 6.68 -1.68
C GLY A 38 -1.15 5.35 -2.09
N VAL A 39 -0.54 4.76 -3.09
CA VAL A 39 -0.82 3.42 -3.61
C VAL A 39 0.48 2.63 -3.62
N ALA A 40 0.43 1.41 -3.16
CA ALA A 40 1.54 0.49 -3.17
C ALA A 40 1.08 -0.91 -3.59
N THR A 41 1.94 -1.67 -4.24
CA THR A 41 1.69 -3.08 -4.58
C THR A 41 2.57 -4.01 -3.77
N LEU A 42 2.01 -5.18 -3.45
CA LEU A 42 2.74 -6.35 -2.93
C LEU A 42 2.65 -7.44 -3.98
N ASP A 43 3.79 -7.87 -4.46
CA ASP A 43 3.91 -8.90 -5.48
C ASP A 43 4.73 -10.07 -4.95
N ALA A 44 4.10 -11.24 -4.85
CA ALA A 44 4.76 -12.52 -4.58
C ALA A 44 4.35 -13.58 -5.62
N ASN A 45 3.34 -13.25 -6.42
CA ASN A 45 2.48 -14.11 -7.21
C ASN A 45 1.47 -14.88 -6.35
N PRO A 46 0.72 -14.13 -5.51
CA PRO A 46 -0.28 -13.10 -5.90
C PRO A 46 0.25 -11.66 -6.01
N SER A 47 -0.54 -10.78 -6.69
CA SER A 47 -0.29 -9.34 -6.80
C SER A 47 -1.45 -8.56 -6.19
N ILE A 48 -1.16 -7.78 -5.15
CA ILE A 48 -2.15 -7.03 -4.36
C ILE A 48 -1.81 -5.54 -4.37
N GLU A 49 -2.79 -4.71 -4.73
CA GLU A 49 -2.67 -3.25 -4.62
C GLU A 49 -3.34 -2.75 -3.35
N LEU A 50 -2.62 -1.97 -2.57
CA LEU A 50 -3.10 -1.28 -1.38
C LEU A 50 -3.17 0.23 -1.62
N THR A 51 -4.35 0.81 -1.47
CA THR A 51 -4.51 2.26 -1.36
C THR A 51 -4.54 2.63 0.11
N VAL A 52 -3.71 3.58 0.52
CA VAL A 52 -3.63 4.05 1.91
C VAL A 52 -3.95 5.53 2.00
N ASN A 53 -4.46 5.99 3.15
CA ASN A 53 -4.66 7.39 3.42
C ASN A 53 -3.36 8.06 3.93
N LYS A 54 -3.40 9.38 4.11
CA LYS A 54 -2.26 10.16 4.63
C LYS A 54 -1.81 9.76 6.05
N LEU A 55 -2.65 9.07 6.80
CA LEU A 55 -2.33 8.54 8.13
C LEU A 55 -1.74 7.12 8.07
N GLY A 56 -1.61 6.53 6.86
CA GLY A 56 -1.10 5.18 6.65
C GLY A 56 -2.09 4.08 7.05
N ARG A 57 -3.40 4.36 6.95
CA ARG A 57 -4.44 3.33 7.09
C ARG A 57 -4.92 2.91 5.71
N VAL A 58 -5.21 1.65 5.56
CA VAL A 58 -5.72 1.07 4.31
C VAL A 58 -7.11 1.62 4.01
N LEU A 59 -7.29 2.18 2.83
CA LEU A 59 -8.59 2.60 2.29
C LEU A 59 -9.24 1.47 1.48
N SER A 60 -8.44 0.79 0.68
CA SER A 60 -8.85 -0.36 -0.12
C SER A 60 -7.68 -1.30 -0.39
N ALA A 61 -7.99 -2.57 -0.54
CA ALA A 61 -7.10 -3.58 -1.10
C ALA A 61 -7.76 -4.12 -2.38
N ARG A 62 -6.99 -4.26 -3.44
CA ARG A 62 -7.45 -4.73 -4.74
C ARG A 62 -6.57 -5.87 -5.23
N ALA A 63 -7.19 -6.97 -5.61
CA ALA A 63 -6.52 -8.05 -6.30
C ALA A 63 -6.17 -7.63 -7.73
N CYS A 64 -4.93 -7.83 -8.14
CA CYS A 64 -4.47 -7.58 -9.50
C CYS A 64 -4.54 -8.85 -10.37
N ASN A 65 -4.63 -10.03 -9.74
CA ASN A 65 -4.80 -11.33 -10.41
C ASN A 65 -5.74 -12.25 -9.61
N SER A 66 -6.03 -13.44 -10.15
CA SER A 66 -6.93 -14.43 -9.53
C SER A 66 -6.42 -14.93 -8.18
N ASP A 67 -5.11 -15.13 -8.04
CA ASP A 67 -4.48 -15.64 -6.83
C ASP A 67 -4.60 -14.62 -5.70
N ALA A 68 -4.39 -13.33 -6.00
CA ALA A 68 -4.60 -12.26 -5.05
C ALA A 68 -6.08 -12.17 -4.57
N GLN A 69 -7.03 -12.58 -5.40
CA GLN A 69 -8.43 -12.62 -4.99
C GLN A 69 -8.68 -13.68 -3.92
N LEU A 70 -8.03 -14.83 -4.03
CA LEU A 70 -8.09 -15.89 -3.02
C LEU A 70 -7.48 -15.42 -1.69
N VAL A 71 -6.30 -14.82 -1.75
CA VAL A 71 -5.61 -14.29 -0.55
C VAL A 71 -6.42 -13.19 0.16
N LEU A 72 -7.13 -12.35 -0.60
CA LEU A 72 -7.95 -11.26 -0.03
C LEU A 72 -9.32 -11.71 0.41
N ASP A 73 -9.77 -12.92 0.05
CA ASP A 73 -11.09 -13.41 0.43
C ASP A 73 -11.24 -13.51 1.95
N GLY A 74 -12.32 -12.93 2.46
CA GLY A 74 -12.60 -12.86 3.90
C GLY A 74 -11.76 -11.87 4.71
N LEU A 75 -10.81 -11.13 4.12
CA LEU A 75 -10.02 -10.12 4.82
C LEU A 75 -10.72 -8.76 4.90
N GLU A 76 -10.89 -8.25 6.12
CA GLU A 76 -11.42 -6.91 6.40
C GLU A 76 -10.27 -5.93 6.64
N LEU A 77 -9.64 -5.44 5.55
CA LEU A 77 -8.44 -4.60 5.61
C LEU A 77 -8.75 -3.11 5.73
N ARG A 78 -9.97 -2.67 5.44
CA ARG A 78 -10.34 -1.26 5.48
C ARG A 78 -10.16 -0.66 6.88
N ASN A 79 -9.53 0.53 6.94
CA ASN A 79 -9.14 1.24 8.17
C ASN A 79 -8.08 0.55 9.04
N GLN A 80 -7.57 -0.60 8.65
CA GLN A 80 -6.45 -1.24 9.35
C GLN A 80 -5.15 -0.46 9.14
N SER A 81 -4.20 -0.65 10.06
CA SER A 81 -2.83 -0.15 9.86
C SER A 81 -2.13 -0.94 8.74
N LEU A 82 -1.07 -0.38 8.15
CA LEU A 82 -0.24 -1.12 7.19
C LEU A 82 0.30 -2.42 7.80
N GLN A 83 0.74 -2.39 9.07
CA GLN A 83 1.21 -3.59 9.77
C GLN A 83 0.13 -4.67 9.83
N THR A 84 -1.05 -4.35 10.37
CA THR A 84 -2.15 -5.31 10.50
C THR A 84 -2.59 -5.86 9.13
N ALA A 85 -2.55 -5.02 8.09
CA ALA A 85 -2.88 -5.46 6.74
C ALA A 85 -1.80 -6.40 6.17
N ALA A 86 -0.52 -6.07 6.36
CA ALA A 86 0.59 -6.93 5.95
C ALA A 86 0.57 -8.28 6.67
N ASP A 87 0.35 -8.27 8.00
CA ASP A 87 0.23 -9.49 8.82
C ASP A 87 -0.85 -10.43 8.25
N ALA A 88 -2.04 -9.88 7.98
CA ALA A 88 -3.16 -10.67 7.47
C ALA A 88 -2.90 -11.20 6.05
N ILE A 89 -2.34 -10.36 5.17
CA ILE A 89 -2.04 -10.74 3.78
C ILE A 89 -0.95 -11.81 3.75
N VAL A 90 0.17 -11.62 4.46
CA VAL A 90 1.30 -12.57 4.47
C VAL A 90 0.88 -13.90 5.11
N ALA A 91 0.08 -13.87 6.19
CA ALA A 91 -0.45 -15.09 6.80
C ALA A 91 -1.35 -15.88 5.83
N ASN A 92 -2.22 -15.22 5.07
CA ASN A 92 -3.03 -15.88 4.04
C ASN A 92 -2.17 -16.39 2.88
N MET A 93 -1.19 -15.59 2.41
CA MET A 93 -0.24 -16.05 1.38
C MET A 93 0.49 -17.32 1.82
N GLN A 94 0.89 -17.40 3.09
CA GLN A 94 1.53 -18.61 3.65
C GLN A 94 0.55 -19.77 3.74
N ALA A 95 -0.66 -19.54 4.25
CA ALA A 95 -1.68 -20.57 4.39
C ALA A 95 -2.08 -21.18 3.04
N ASP A 96 -2.12 -20.37 1.98
CA ASP A 96 -2.45 -20.78 0.62
C ASP A 96 -1.23 -21.29 -0.17
N GLY A 97 -0.04 -21.26 0.43
CA GLY A 97 1.19 -21.80 -0.16
C GLY A 97 1.87 -20.90 -1.19
N TYR A 98 1.52 -19.61 -1.25
CA TYR A 98 2.16 -18.64 -2.14
C TYR A 98 3.52 -18.19 -1.62
N VAL A 99 3.72 -18.20 -0.30
CA VAL A 99 5.01 -17.96 0.35
C VAL A 99 5.32 -19.06 1.35
N SER A 100 6.61 -19.40 1.51
CA SER A 100 7.10 -20.42 2.41
C SER A 100 8.52 -20.06 2.87
N ALA A 101 9.12 -20.87 3.75
CA ALA A 101 10.49 -20.64 4.18
C ALA A 101 11.52 -20.66 3.03
N ASP A 102 11.26 -21.43 1.98
CA ASP A 102 12.15 -21.59 0.82
C ASP A 102 11.77 -20.70 -0.38
N ALA A 103 10.58 -20.07 -0.33
CA ALA A 103 10.04 -19.23 -1.40
C ALA A 103 9.28 -18.05 -0.77
N ASN A 104 10.01 -17.04 -0.32
CA ASN A 104 9.50 -15.97 0.52
C ASN A 104 9.72 -14.57 -0.02
N SER A 105 10.28 -14.40 -1.23
CA SER A 105 10.52 -13.09 -1.81
C SER A 105 9.21 -12.35 -2.11
N ILE A 106 9.07 -11.17 -1.55
CA ILE A 106 7.94 -10.26 -1.77
C ILE A 106 8.47 -8.93 -2.29
N LEU A 107 7.97 -8.51 -3.45
CA LEU A 107 8.29 -7.22 -4.02
C LEU A 107 7.27 -6.17 -3.57
N VAL A 108 7.74 -5.13 -2.92
CA VAL A 108 6.96 -3.94 -2.55
C VAL A 108 7.28 -2.83 -3.52
N THR A 109 6.27 -2.32 -4.21
CA THR A 109 6.43 -1.24 -5.17
C THR A 109 5.51 -0.07 -4.84
N VAL A 110 6.04 1.16 -4.93
CA VAL A 110 5.26 2.40 -4.89
C VAL A 110 5.56 3.19 -6.15
N GLU A 111 4.52 3.66 -6.85
CA GLU A 111 4.67 4.50 -8.01
C GLU A 111 4.80 5.99 -7.61
N ALA A 112 5.74 6.71 -8.18
CA ALA A 112 5.89 8.14 -7.99
C ALA A 112 4.59 8.87 -8.41
N GLY A 113 4.21 9.91 -7.63
CA GLY A 113 2.93 10.59 -7.82
C GLY A 113 1.74 9.87 -7.16
N LYS A 114 1.81 8.55 -6.96
CA LYS A 114 0.81 7.75 -6.21
C LYS A 114 1.26 7.44 -4.77
N GLY A 115 2.51 7.74 -4.41
CA GLY A 115 3.10 7.56 -3.08
C GLY A 115 4.54 8.07 -3.03
N ASP A 116 5.21 7.81 -1.93
CA ASP A 116 6.59 8.22 -1.70
C ASP A 116 7.46 7.08 -1.12
N ALA A 117 8.76 7.33 -1.04
CA ALA A 117 9.71 6.37 -0.48
C ALA A 117 9.41 6.02 1.00
N ARG A 118 8.74 6.89 1.75
CA ARG A 118 8.33 6.61 3.14
C ARG A 118 7.21 5.57 3.18
N LEU A 119 6.25 5.66 2.26
CA LEU A 119 5.20 4.64 2.15
C LEU A 119 5.81 3.30 1.77
N CYS A 120 6.73 3.29 0.79
CA CYS A 120 7.45 2.10 0.37
C CYS A 120 8.20 1.45 1.53
N GLY A 121 9.03 2.22 2.27
CA GLY A 121 9.76 1.70 3.43
C GLY A 121 8.83 1.17 4.53
N ARG A 122 7.78 1.91 4.90
CA ARG A 122 6.83 1.47 5.93
C ARG A 122 6.09 0.19 5.56
N LEU A 123 5.78 0.00 4.28
CA LEU A 123 5.14 -1.24 3.84
C LEU A 123 6.15 -2.39 3.79
N ALA A 124 7.38 -2.13 3.34
CA ALA A 124 8.46 -3.12 3.38
C ALA A 124 8.72 -3.58 4.82
N ASP A 125 8.91 -2.66 5.77
CA ASP A 125 9.10 -2.96 7.20
C ASP A 125 7.94 -3.80 7.76
N ALA A 126 6.69 -3.48 7.37
CA ALA A 126 5.51 -4.22 7.81
C ALA A 126 5.48 -5.65 7.24
N VAL A 127 5.87 -5.83 5.98
CA VAL A 127 5.95 -7.16 5.34
C VAL A 127 7.08 -7.99 5.94
N GLU A 128 8.26 -7.39 6.19
CA GLU A 128 9.38 -8.06 6.88
C GLU A 128 8.98 -8.57 8.26
N SER A 129 8.29 -7.71 9.05
CA SER A 129 7.77 -8.10 10.36
C SER A 129 6.78 -9.26 10.23
N ALA A 130 5.85 -9.20 9.29
CA ALA A 130 4.86 -10.23 9.05
C ALA A 130 5.49 -11.58 8.63
N GLN A 131 6.52 -11.56 7.78
CA GLN A 131 7.28 -12.76 7.41
C GLN A 131 7.95 -13.38 8.63
N THR A 132 8.58 -12.55 9.47
CA THR A 132 9.23 -12.99 10.71
C THR A 132 8.22 -13.61 11.67
N ASP A 133 7.05 -12.99 11.85
CA ASP A 133 5.96 -13.49 12.70
C ASP A 133 5.39 -14.82 12.19
N CYS A 134 5.43 -15.04 10.88
CA CYS A 134 5.10 -16.31 10.23
C CYS A 134 6.25 -17.34 10.25
N GLY A 135 7.37 -17.03 10.89
CA GLY A 135 8.53 -17.94 11.01
C GLY A 135 9.35 -18.08 9.73
N MET A 136 9.25 -17.12 8.81
CA MET A 136 10.06 -17.06 7.59
C MET A 136 11.25 -16.09 7.77
N GLU A 137 12.35 -16.33 7.05
CA GLU A 137 13.36 -15.29 6.88
C GLU A 137 12.77 -14.17 6.00
N SER A 138 13.18 -12.93 6.27
CA SER A 138 12.70 -11.80 5.47
C SER A 138 13.41 -11.78 4.12
N ALA A 139 12.62 -11.66 3.05
CA ALA A 139 13.09 -11.48 1.69
C ALA A 139 12.19 -10.46 0.97
N VAL A 140 12.34 -9.18 1.34
CA VAL A 140 11.54 -8.08 0.80
C VAL A 140 12.40 -7.23 -0.12
N LEU A 141 11.97 -7.14 -1.40
CA LEU A 141 12.50 -6.19 -2.35
C LEU A 141 11.60 -4.94 -2.33
N ALA A 142 12.17 -3.77 -2.17
CA ALA A 142 11.42 -2.52 -2.12
C ALA A 142 11.89 -1.57 -3.22
N GLN A 143 10.96 -1.03 -4.00
CA GLN A 143 11.27 -0.08 -5.07
C GLN A 143 10.25 1.05 -5.18
N VAL A 144 10.71 2.21 -5.61
CA VAL A 144 9.86 3.32 -6.05
C VAL A 144 10.04 3.47 -7.55
N LEU A 145 8.95 3.39 -8.29
CA LEU A 145 8.96 3.57 -9.73
C LEU A 145 8.64 5.02 -10.09
N GLU A 146 9.32 5.55 -11.08
CA GLU A 146 8.91 6.78 -11.72
C GLU A 146 7.70 6.51 -12.63
N ASP A 147 6.92 7.58 -12.90
CA ASP A 147 5.77 7.52 -13.80
C ASP A 147 6.26 7.14 -15.22
N ASP A 148 5.93 5.94 -15.65
CA ASP A 148 6.30 5.38 -16.97
C ASP A 148 5.05 4.77 -17.63
N PRO A 149 4.29 5.56 -18.43
CA PRO A 149 3.09 5.09 -19.09
C PRO A 149 3.34 3.90 -20.03
N ALA A 150 4.55 3.74 -20.56
CA ALA A 150 4.88 2.61 -21.42
C ALA A 150 5.04 1.33 -20.59
N LEU A 151 5.62 1.44 -19.39
CA LEU A 151 5.71 0.34 -18.44
C LEU A 151 4.32 -0.08 -17.92
N GLU A 152 3.46 0.90 -17.59
CA GLU A 152 2.07 0.62 -17.16
C GLU A 152 1.27 -0.08 -18.28
N ALA A 153 1.39 0.38 -19.51
CA ALA A 153 0.73 -0.25 -20.66
C ALA A 153 1.22 -1.69 -20.88
N TYR A 154 2.53 -1.92 -20.78
CA TYR A 154 3.11 -3.26 -20.87
C TYR A 154 2.63 -4.16 -19.72
N ALA A 155 2.71 -3.71 -18.49
CA ALA A 155 2.25 -4.44 -17.30
C ALA A 155 0.79 -4.87 -17.43
N SER A 156 -0.08 -3.94 -17.85
CA SER A 156 -1.50 -4.20 -18.11
C SER A 156 -1.72 -5.22 -19.23
N ALA A 157 -0.95 -5.13 -20.31
CA ALA A 157 -1.08 -6.04 -21.46
C ALA A 157 -0.69 -7.48 -21.11
N VAL A 158 0.28 -7.68 -20.21
CA VAL A 158 0.76 -9.01 -19.79
C VAL A 158 0.15 -9.49 -18.47
N GLY A 159 -0.68 -8.65 -17.81
CA GLY A 159 -1.43 -9.00 -16.59
C GLY A 159 -0.58 -9.09 -15.32
N VAL A 160 0.45 -8.25 -15.21
CA VAL A 160 1.29 -8.14 -14.02
C VAL A 160 1.24 -6.72 -13.44
N SER A 161 1.77 -6.51 -12.23
CA SER A 161 1.96 -5.18 -11.66
C SER A 161 3.05 -4.40 -12.41
N ALA A 162 3.03 -3.07 -12.31
CA ALA A 162 4.10 -2.22 -12.84
C ALA A 162 5.45 -2.56 -12.18
N GLY A 163 5.46 -2.91 -10.89
CA GLY A 163 6.65 -3.34 -10.15
C GLY A 163 7.27 -4.60 -10.73
N LYS A 164 6.48 -5.63 -10.93
CA LYS A 164 6.93 -6.88 -11.55
C LYS A 164 7.38 -6.67 -12.99
N ALA A 165 6.66 -5.84 -13.76
CA ALA A 165 7.05 -5.49 -15.13
C ALA A 165 8.41 -4.78 -15.19
N MET A 166 8.73 -3.89 -14.22
CA MET A 166 10.03 -3.27 -14.11
C MET A 166 11.12 -4.29 -13.79
N LEU A 167 10.88 -5.19 -12.84
CA LEU A 167 11.83 -6.25 -12.49
C LEU A 167 12.13 -7.14 -13.72
N ILE A 168 11.10 -7.58 -14.43
CA ILE A 168 11.23 -8.35 -15.69
C ILE A 168 12.08 -7.57 -16.70
N ARG A 169 11.82 -6.27 -16.89
CA ARG A 169 12.57 -5.42 -17.81
C ARG A 169 14.06 -5.34 -17.42
N GLN A 170 14.36 -5.22 -16.13
CA GLN A 170 15.72 -5.18 -15.62
C GLN A 170 16.45 -6.51 -15.86
N ILE A 171 15.81 -7.64 -15.55
CA ILE A 171 16.39 -8.98 -15.78
C ILE A 171 16.62 -9.22 -17.27
N SER A 172 15.63 -8.94 -18.13
CA SER A 172 15.77 -9.12 -19.59
C SER A 172 16.85 -8.24 -20.20
N ALA A 173 17.19 -7.11 -19.59
CA ALA A 173 18.30 -6.25 -20.02
C ALA A 173 19.68 -6.81 -19.62
N GLN A 174 19.76 -7.63 -18.59
CA GLN A 174 21.01 -8.22 -18.08
C GLN A 174 21.26 -9.62 -18.66
N VAL A 175 20.21 -10.37 -18.94
CA VAL A 175 20.28 -11.76 -19.44
C VAL A 175 19.76 -11.80 -20.86
N GLN A 176 20.67 -11.91 -21.83
CA GLN A 176 20.32 -11.84 -23.27
C GLN A 176 19.52 -13.04 -23.81
N ASP A 177 19.51 -14.15 -23.07
CA ASP A 177 18.86 -15.40 -23.49
C ASP A 177 17.43 -15.57 -22.94
N LEU A 178 16.95 -14.66 -22.07
CA LEU A 178 15.60 -14.71 -21.48
C LEU A 178 14.68 -13.66 -22.10
N THR A 179 13.55 -14.09 -22.61
CA THR A 179 12.51 -13.18 -23.11
C THR A 179 11.59 -12.75 -22.00
N GLY A 180 11.11 -11.51 -22.03
CA GLY A 180 10.17 -11.00 -21.03
C GLY A 180 8.92 -11.87 -20.88
N SER A 181 8.48 -12.57 -21.95
CA SER A 181 7.33 -13.46 -21.90
C SER A 181 7.54 -14.73 -21.06
N GLU A 182 8.77 -15.21 -20.96
CA GLU A 182 9.11 -16.37 -20.10
C GLU A 182 9.13 -15.97 -18.63
N LEU A 183 9.51 -14.73 -18.33
CA LEU A 183 9.61 -14.21 -16.96
C LEU A 183 8.24 -13.81 -16.37
N VAL A 184 7.25 -13.47 -17.19
CA VAL A 184 5.93 -13.01 -16.72
C VAL A 184 5.24 -14.01 -15.80
N GLY A 185 5.34 -15.32 -16.10
CA GLY A 185 4.73 -16.39 -15.32
C GLY A 185 5.46 -16.79 -14.05
N LEU A 186 6.70 -16.33 -13.86
CA LEU A 186 7.51 -16.71 -12.70
C LEU A 186 7.08 -15.96 -11.44
N PRO A 187 7.15 -16.60 -10.25
CA PRO A 187 7.00 -15.91 -8.97
C PRO A 187 8.19 -14.96 -8.73
N ILE A 188 8.04 -14.02 -7.81
CA ILE A 188 9.12 -13.07 -7.48
C ILE A 188 10.37 -13.80 -7.00
N ASN A 189 10.21 -14.89 -6.24
CA ASN A 189 11.32 -15.69 -5.73
C ASN A 189 12.24 -16.26 -6.82
N ASP A 190 11.72 -16.49 -8.02
CA ASP A 190 12.49 -17.00 -9.15
C ASP A 190 13.08 -15.86 -10.02
N LEU A 191 12.71 -14.63 -9.70
CA LEU A 191 13.17 -13.40 -10.35
C LEU A 191 14.20 -12.63 -9.52
N ASP A 192 14.39 -12.98 -8.24
CA ASP A 192 15.28 -12.34 -7.26
C ASP A 192 16.77 -12.74 -7.42
#